data_ef1bc0937c48280e94c7b355d90273d9
#
_entry.id   ef1bc0937c48280e94c7b355d90273d9
#
_cell.length_a   1.000
_cell.length_b   1.000
_cell.length_c   1.000
_cell.angle_alpha   90.00
_cell.angle_beta   90.00
_cell.angle_gamma   90.00
#
_symmetry.space_group_name_H-M   'P 1'
#
loop_
_entity.id
_entity.type
_entity.pdbx_description
1 polymer ?
#
loop_
_entity_poly.entity_id
_entity_poly.type
_entity_poly.pdbx_seq_one_letter_code
_entity_poly.pdbx_strand_id
1 'polypeptide(L)'
;MASKLMHAFDMAGAETVSSDKIEKISGLAGSSPVFGIDLGTTNSAISVVAHGDNSETIRLTDGKFTMPSCVMWKDGQFVVGQEAYQHRAQANVIYSVKRFMQDPDKKVELVDNGKQLEMTPAEVSAEILKGLVALTGGVYGEIKDVVVTVPAYFDQNGRNATHKACELAGLNLVDIINEPTAAALCYDLDTSVSGQETDFITFDFGGGTFDVTLARITDNSKDTEVMDIYGLDGSSEGGGKIIQCLAIEGDSHLGGDDVDRDMLAVLDKKLKAEQGVSVNEFSREFRETMILRLENLKKKGTDGVYSITIDNDTLDGKHISCSIMITQKDFKEALLPSYKRCRRILDLLVNKTPNSARKVILVGGSTKNPILVDLLKSDYPGYEFSDAVSQDLAVTQGAAIKGKIDKFGSDSVQVFDILPIAIGVHDVDRVMTIIPCGATLPATKTHMFTTIEDNQNYMVLELLQGKSVVPEECVSLGKIRFDGIPPAPAGKPQLFVTITINADSRMTCVGEVNGEKQTLKLDLTGETTQHNSSGIGDSGLSERDKKLKKRWLRTAEKLPAEKKAVLLDLINGFPDFVSRTDINNYLRDNTEALKEVD
;
A
#
# COMPACT_ATOMS: atom_id res chain seq x y z
N MET A 1 34.20 -18.48 -6.17
CA MET A 1 32.88 -18.98 -6.63
C MET A 1 32.18 -18.05 -7.61
N ALA A 2 32.46 -16.77 -7.59
CA ALA A 2 31.91 -15.82 -8.59
C ALA A 2 32.27 -16.12 -10.06
N SER A 3 33.38 -16.82 -10.34
CA SER A 3 33.80 -17.18 -11.71
C SER A 3 33.07 -18.36 -12.35
N LYS A 4 32.32 -19.16 -11.57
CA LYS A 4 31.52 -20.26 -12.11
C LYS A 4 30.10 -19.88 -12.48
N LEU A 5 29.58 -18.78 -11.92
CA LEU A 5 28.29 -18.19 -12.31
C LEU A 5 28.40 -17.40 -13.64
N MET A 6 29.57 -16.80 -13.95
CA MET A 6 29.78 -16.15 -15.24
C MET A 6 29.84 -17.08 -16.44
N HIS A 7 30.16 -18.37 -16.26
CA HIS A 7 30.26 -19.34 -17.38
C HIS A 7 28.93 -19.99 -17.77
N ALA A 8 27.86 -19.83 -16.98
CA ALA A 8 26.53 -20.34 -17.32
C ALA A 8 25.68 -19.34 -18.14
N PHE A 9 26.11 -18.09 -18.24
CA PHE A 9 25.38 -17.01 -18.93
C PHE A 9 25.79 -16.78 -20.40
N ASP A 10 26.80 -17.49 -20.90
CA ASP A 10 27.33 -17.28 -22.25
C ASP A 10 26.57 -18.02 -23.37
N MET A 11 25.40 -18.61 -23.08
CA MET A 11 24.64 -19.41 -24.04
C MET A 11 23.23 -18.91 -24.39
N ALA A 12 22.87 -17.69 -24.02
CA ALA A 12 21.66 -17.05 -24.55
C ALA A 12 22.07 -15.69 -25.11
N GLY A 13 21.99 -15.53 -26.42
CA GLY A 13 22.35 -14.32 -27.13
C GLY A 13 21.57 -13.08 -26.70
N ALA A 14 21.90 -12.54 -25.54
CA ALA A 14 21.51 -11.22 -25.10
C ALA A 14 22.46 -10.22 -25.75
N GLU A 15 22.00 -9.52 -26.77
CA GLU A 15 22.70 -8.34 -27.27
C GLU A 15 22.88 -7.37 -26.10
N THR A 16 24.12 -7.17 -25.67
CA THR A 16 24.47 -6.10 -24.74
C THR A 16 24.10 -4.77 -25.39
N VAL A 17 23.19 -4.03 -24.75
CA VAL A 17 22.83 -2.68 -25.20
C VAL A 17 24.08 -1.81 -25.09
N SER A 18 24.55 -1.26 -26.20
CA SER A 18 25.75 -0.39 -26.25
C SER A 18 25.50 0.89 -25.46
N SER A 19 26.60 1.52 -24.97
CA SER A 19 26.55 2.84 -24.31
C SER A 19 25.78 3.89 -25.13
N ASP A 20 25.85 3.80 -26.47
CA ASP A 20 25.09 4.67 -27.39
C ASP A 20 23.57 4.48 -27.30
N LYS A 21 23.11 3.31 -26.88
CA LYS A 21 21.68 3.04 -26.69
C LYS A 21 21.19 3.58 -25.36
N ILE A 22 22.05 3.57 -24.33
CA ILE A 22 21.79 4.18 -23.01
C ILE A 22 21.75 5.71 -23.14
N GLU A 23 22.68 6.33 -23.91
CA GLU A 23 22.65 7.77 -24.21
C GLU A 23 21.40 8.18 -25.02
N LYS A 24 20.92 7.30 -25.92
CA LYS A 24 19.67 7.53 -26.66
C LYS A 24 18.44 7.39 -25.78
N ILE A 25 18.48 6.53 -24.74
CA ILE A 25 17.38 6.32 -23.78
C ILE A 25 17.20 7.55 -22.88
N SER A 26 18.28 8.17 -22.41
CA SER A 26 18.20 9.33 -21.51
C SER A 26 17.87 10.65 -22.22
N GLY A 27 18.04 10.73 -23.53
CA GLY A 27 17.85 11.97 -24.31
C GLY A 27 18.80 13.12 -23.93
N LEU A 28 19.63 12.92 -22.91
CA LEU A 28 20.56 13.89 -22.35
C LEU A 28 21.93 13.21 -22.20
N ALA A 29 22.87 13.58 -23.02
CA ALA A 29 24.25 13.09 -22.95
C ALA A 29 24.82 13.25 -21.53
N GLY A 30 25.16 12.14 -20.87
CA GLY A 30 25.87 12.10 -19.59
C GLY A 30 25.00 12.02 -18.33
N SER A 31 23.66 11.83 -18.40
CA SER A 31 22.80 11.64 -17.22
C SER A 31 22.22 10.22 -17.15
N SER A 32 22.27 9.60 -15.97
CA SER A 32 21.64 8.29 -15.73
C SER A 32 20.11 8.40 -15.77
N PRO A 33 19.39 7.43 -16.37
CA PRO A 33 17.93 7.41 -16.36
C PRO A 33 17.37 7.22 -14.94
N VAL A 34 16.10 7.62 -14.73
CA VAL A 34 15.33 7.27 -13.54
C VAL A 34 14.39 6.13 -13.89
N PHE A 35 14.33 5.13 -13.05
CA PHE A 35 13.48 3.97 -13.25
C PHE A 35 12.21 4.08 -12.41
N GLY A 36 11.07 3.68 -12.97
CA GLY A 36 9.84 3.51 -12.22
C GLY A 36 9.72 2.08 -11.74
N ILE A 37 9.44 1.87 -10.47
CA ILE A 37 9.21 0.55 -9.88
C ILE A 37 7.82 0.50 -9.28
N ASP A 38 7.03 -0.45 -9.72
CA ASP A 38 5.86 -0.90 -8.99
C ASP A 38 6.27 -2.02 -8.03
N LEU A 39 6.34 -1.69 -6.75
CA LEU A 39 6.57 -2.66 -5.68
C LEU A 39 5.22 -3.21 -5.22
N GLY A 40 4.63 -4.10 -6.01
CA GLY A 40 3.28 -4.63 -5.77
C GLY A 40 3.21 -5.69 -4.67
N THR A 41 2.01 -5.91 -4.13
CA THR A 41 1.77 -6.95 -3.11
C THR A 41 2.07 -8.36 -3.65
N THR A 42 1.63 -8.64 -4.87
CA THR A 42 1.77 -9.97 -5.50
C THR A 42 2.88 -10.01 -6.52
N ASN A 43 3.00 -8.98 -7.35
CA ASN A 43 4.02 -8.87 -8.40
C ASN A 43 4.64 -7.49 -8.38
N SER A 44 5.92 -7.41 -8.73
CA SER A 44 6.66 -6.17 -8.92
C SER A 44 7.14 -6.06 -10.36
N ALA A 45 7.24 -4.82 -10.85
CA ALA A 45 7.67 -4.51 -12.21
C ALA A 45 8.57 -3.27 -12.22
N ILE A 46 9.36 -3.12 -13.28
CA ILE A 46 10.27 -1.99 -13.47
C ILE A 46 10.17 -1.46 -14.89
N SER A 47 10.11 -0.14 -15.03
CA SER A 47 10.01 0.59 -16.31
C SER A 47 11.02 1.71 -16.39
N VAL A 48 11.28 2.16 -17.60
CA VAL A 48 12.14 3.32 -17.90
C VAL A 48 11.53 4.14 -19.03
N VAL A 49 11.78 5.43 -19.08
CA VAL A 49 11.45 6.25 -20.25
C VAL A 49 12.59 6.14 -21.25
N ALA A 50 12.34 5.47 -22.37
CA ALA A 50 13.34 5.16 -23.38
C ALA A 50 13.55 6.30 -24.41
N HIS A 51 12.46 6.85 -24.96
CA HIS A 51 12.52 7.91 -25.96
C HIS A 51 11.34 8.87 -25.82
N GLY A 52 11.61 10.18 -25.86
CA GLY A 52 10.55 11.18 -25.72
C GLY A 52 9.85 11.04 -24.37
N ASP A 53 8.52 10.91 -24.37
CA ASP A 53 7.69 10.71 -23.19
C ASP A 53 7.19 9.25 -23.06
N ASN A 54 7.57 8.36 -23.97
CA ASN A 54 7.13 6.97 -23.95
C ASN A 54 7.92 6.16 -22.92
N SER A 55 7.20 5.58 -21.99
CA SER A 55 7.74 4.62 -21.03
C SER A 55 7.70 3.20 -21.58
N GLU A 56 8.70 2.43 -21.22
CA GLU A 56 8.88 1.04 -21.62
C GLU A 56 9.06 0.18 -20.35
N THR A 57 8.26 -0.88 -20.20
CA THR A 57 8.48 -1.84 -19.12
C THR A 57 9.61 -2.79 -19.49
N ILE A 58 10.55 -2.97 -18.56
CA ILE A 58 11.73 -3.79 -18.78
C ILE A 58 11.36 -5.26 -18.78
N ARG A 59 11.74 -5.96 -19.85
CA ARG A 59 11.62 -7.40 -19.92
C ARG A 59 12.69 -8.05 -19.06
N LEU A 60 12.28 -8.85 -18.09
CA LEU A 60 13.16 -9.55 -17.18
C LEU A 60 13.87 -10.74 -17.87
N THR A 61 14.94 -11.24 -17.27
CA THR A 61 15.74 -12.35 -17.81
C THR A 61 14.96 -13.65 -17.98
N ASP A 62 13.86 -13.85 -17.25
CA ASP A 62 12.92 -14.95 -17.42
C ASP A 62 11.90 -14.74 -18.57
N GLY A 63 12.00 -13.62 -19.28
CA GLY A 63 11.15 -13.26 -20.40
C GLY A 63 9.82 -12.63 -20.03
N LYS A 64 9.53 -12.40 -18.74
CA LYS A 64 8.33 -11.75 -18.23
C LYS A 64 8.55 -10.25 -18.02
N PHE A 65 7.46 -9.52 -17.79
CA PHE A 65 7.49 -8.10 -17.42
C PHE A 65 7.25 -7.87 -15.92
N THR A 66 6.86 -8.91 -15.18
CA THR A 66 6.60 -8.86 -13.75
C THR A 66 7.29 -10.01 -13.04
N MET A 67 7.76 -9.75 -11.82
CA MET A 67 8.35 -10.72 -10.92
C MET A 67 7.42 -10.91 -9.71
N PRO A 68 7.10 -12.14 -9.28
CA PRO A 68 6.37 -12.36 -8.02
C PRO A 68 7.09 -11.71 -6.83
N SER A 69 6.36 -10.95 -6.01
CA SER A 69 6.86 -10.30 -4.78
C SER A 69 6.96 -11.32 -3.65
N CYS A 70 7.87 -12.26 -3.81
CA CYS A 70 8.02 -13.43 -2.96
C CYS A 70 9.50 -13.67 -2.65
N VAL A 71 9.81 -13.93 -1.38
CA VAL A 71 11.17 -14.15 -0.88
C VAL A 71 11.24 -15.48 -0.16
N MET A 72 12.20 -16.31 -0.50
CA MET A 72 12.53 -17.55 0.19
C MET A 72 13.93 -17.44 0.80
N TRP A 73 14.06 -17.82 2.06
CA TRP A 73 15.34 -17.95 2.73
C TRP A 73 15.77 -19.42 2.75
N LYS A 74 16.88 -19.74 2.09
CA LYS A 74 17.35 -21.12 1.94
C LYS A 74 18.86 -21.16 2.05
N ASP A 75 19.38 -22.04 2.92
CA ASP A 75 20.82 -22.25 3.14
C ASP A 75 21.59 -20.93 3.42
N GLY A 76 20.94 -19.97 4.10
CA GLY A 76 21.53 -18.67 4.44
C GLY A 76 21.53 -17.64 3.30
N GLN A 77 20.84 -17.92 2.19
CA GLN A 77 20.72 -17.03 1.04
C GLN A 77 19.26 -16.72 0.74
N PHE A 78 19.00 -15.55 0.13
CA PHE A 78 17.69 -15.18 -0.34
C PHE A 78 17.50 -15.56 -1.80
N VAL A 79 16.37 -16.19 -2.10
CA VAL A 79 15.87 -16.49 -3.44
C VAL A 79 14.59 -15.71 -3.63
N VAL A 80 14.48 -14.95 -4.72
CA VAL A 80 13.37 -14.01 -4.94
C VAL A 80 12.63 -14.34 -6.25
N GLY A 81 11.34 -14.01 -6.29
CA GLY A 81 10.55 -14.11 -7.50
C GLY A 81 9.95 -15.49 -7.74
N GLN A 82 10.03 -15.98 -8.97
CA GLN A 82 9.29 -17.17 -9.44
C GLN A 82 9.63 -18.46 -8.68
N GLU A 83 10.88 -18.66 -8.32
CA GLU A 83 11.31 -19.86 -7.57
C GLU A 83 10.73 -19.82 -6.15
N ALA A 84 10.85 -18.67 -5.45
CA ALA A 84 10.24 -18.49 -4.13
C ALA A 84 8.71 -18.71 -4.18
N TYR A 85 8.06 -18.15 -5.20
CA TYR A 85 6.60 -18.28 -5.38
C TYR A 85 6.14 -19.73 -5.54
N GLN A 86 6.91 -20.58 -6.24
CA GLN A 86 6.59 -22.00 -6.38
C GLN A 86 6.64 -22.77 -5.05
N HIS A 87 7.42 -22.26 -4.08
CA HIS A 87 7.62 -22.86 -2.76
C HIS A 87 6.86 -22.11 -1.64
N ARG A 88 5.91 -21.22 -1.98
CA ARG A 88 5.28 -20.31 -1.01
C ARG A 88 4.50 -21.00 0.13
N ALA A 89 4.21 -22.29 0.01
CA ALA A 89 3.62 -23.08 1.08
C ALA A 89 4.61 -23.42 2.22
N GLN A 90 5.92 -23.29 1.99
CA GLN A 90 6.97 -23.64 2.94
C GLN A 90 7.15 -22.53 3.99
N ALA A 91 7.64 -22.92 5.18
CA ALA A 91 7.85 -22.01 6.30
C ALA A 91 9.00 -21.00 6.11
N ASN A 92 9.88 -21.24 5.14
CA ASN A 92 10.99 -20.36 4.77
C ASN A 92 10.65 -19.39 3.64
N VAL A 93 9.36 -19.20 3.34
CA VAL A 93 8.90 -18.31 2.27
C VAL A 93 7.94 -17.24 2.81
N ILE A 94 8.18 -15.99 2.42
CA ILE A 94 7.31 -14.84 2.67
C ILE A 94 6.78 -14.31 1.34
N TYR A 95 5.48 -14.03 1.29
CA TYR A 95 4.79 -13.36 0.19
C TYR A 95 3.78 -12.34 0.74
N SER A 96 3.28 -11.46 -0.12
CA SER A 96 2.31 -10.39 0.23
C SER A 96 2.76 -9.49 1.40
N VAL A 97 4.08 -9.29 1.54
CA VAL A 97 4.68 -8.52 2.65
C VAL A 97 4.21 -7.06 2.68
N LYS A 98 3.84 -6.49 1.52
CA LYS A 98 3.36 -5.10 1.39
C LYS A 98 2.17 -4.80 2.30
N ARG A 99 1.34 -5.79 2.63
CA ARG A 99 0.21 -5.67 3.57
C ARG A 99 0.62 -5.31 5.00
N PHE A 100 1.88 -5.52 5.34
CA PHE A 100 2.43 -5.28 6.68
C PHE A 100 3.32 -4.03 6.77
N MET A 101 3.52 -3.31 5.66
CA MET A 101 4.39 -2.14 5.61
C MET A 101 3.93 -0.97 6.51
N GLN A 102 2.64 -0.91 6.84
CA GLN A 102 2.07 0.11 7.71
C GLN A 102 2.20 -0.21 9.21
N ASP A 103 2.67 -1.42 9.55
CA ASP A 103 2.89 -1.85 10.94
C ASP A 103 4.40 -1.81 11.25
N PRO A 104 4.89 -0.78 11.96
CA PRO A 104 6.32 -0.60 12.22
C PRO A 104 6.89 -1.68 13.17
N ASP A 105 6.03 -2.32 13.97
CA ASP A 105 6.43 -3.33 14.95
C ASP A 105 6.37 -4.75 14.35
N LYS A 106 5.86 -4.88 13.11
CA LYS A 106 5.71 -6.18 12.46
C LYS A 106 7.06 -6.79 12.17
N LYS A 107 7.19 -8.04 12.58
CA LYS A 107 8.24 -8.95 12.13
C LYS A 107 7.63 -10.16 11.47
N VAL A 108 8.29 -10.65 10.46
CA VAL A 108 7.98 -11.89 9.76
C VAL A 108 9.10 -12.89 10.01
N GLU A 109 8.73 -14.13 10.23
CA GLU A 109 9.65 -15.20 10.57
C GLU A 109 9.80 -16.17 9.39
N LEU A 110 11.03 -16.50 9.07
CA LEU A 110 11.43 -17.50 8.08
C LEU A 110 12.13 -18.64 8.80
N VAL A 111 11.74 -19.88 8.50
CA VAL A 111 12.33 -21.07 9.13
C VAL A 111 12.90 -21.99 8.06
N ASP A 112 14.21 -22.20 8.09
CA ASP A 112 14.92 -23.12 7.19
C ASP A 112 15.84 -24.07 7.98
N ASN A 113 15.63 -25.37 7.84
CA ASN A 113 16.45 -26.41 8.49
C ASN A 113 16.64 -26.20 10.01
N GLY A 114 15.59 -25.74 10.70
CA GLY A 114 15.60 -25.46 12.15
C GLY A 114 16.29 -24.16 12.54
N LYS A 115 16.78 -23.37 11.59
CA LYS A 115 17.24 -21.99 11.81
C LYS A 115 16.07 -21.03 11.62
N GLN A 116 16.03 -20.00 12.42
CA GLN A 116 15.02 -18.93 12.35
C GLN A 116 15.68 -17.63 11.94
N LEU A 117 14.99 -16.86 11.09
CA LEU A 117 15.35 -15.51 10.69
C LEU A 117 14.13 -14.61 10.82
N GLU A 118 14.23 -13.57 11.64
CA GLU A 118 13.22 -12.53 11.72
C GLU A 118 13.62 -11.36 10.83
N MET A 119 12.64 -10.83 10.09
CA MET A 119 12.79 -9.68 9.20
C MET A 119 11.62 -8.72 9.37
N THR A 120 11.87 -7.44 9.22
CA THR A 120 10.82 -6.42 9.06
C THR A 120 10.24 -6.46 7.64
N PRO A 121 9.02 -5.93 7.41
CA PRO A 121 8.47 -5.82 6.06
C PRO A 121 9.37 -5.01 5.11
N ALA A 122 10.05 -3.98 5.60
CA ALA A 122 11.00 -3.18 4.82
C ALA A 122 12.21 -4.00 4.37
N GLU A 123 12.79 -4.85 5.23
CA GLU A 123 13.91 -5.73 4.88
C GLU A 123 13.50 -6.77 3.84
N VAL A 124 12.32 -7.39 3.97
CA VAL A 124 11.80 -8.32 2.95
C VAL A 124 11.57 -7.61 1.62
N SER A 125 11.00 -6.39 1.65
CA SER A 125 10.78 -5.57 0.46
C SER A 125 12.10 -5.16 -0.21
N ALA A 126 13.15 -4.93 0.57
CA ALA A 126 14.49 -4.67 0.04
C ALA A 126 15.05 -5.86 -0.76
N GLU A 127 14.83 -7.10 -0.28
CA GLU A 127 15.24 -8.29 -1.03
C GLU A 127 14.44 -8.44 -2.34
N ILE A 128 13.14 -8.08 -2.33
CA ILE A 128 12.32 -8.03 -3.56
C ILE A 128 12.90 -7.02 -4.56
N LEU A 129 13.24 -5.81 -4.10
CA LEU A 129 13.83 -4.78 -4.95
C LEU A 129 15.18 -5.20 -5.53
N LYS A 130 16.07 -5.79 -4.72
CA LYS A 130 17.36 -6.35 -5.18
C LYS A 130 17.16 -7.42 -6.25
N GLY A 131 16.22 -8.36 -6.01
CA GLY A 131 15.88 -9.41 -6.95
C GLY A 131 15.33 -8.88 -8.26
N LEU A 132 14.43 -7.89 -8.21
CA LEU A 132 13.87 -7.24 -9.40
C LEU A 132 14.96 -6.56 -10.24
N VAL A 133 15.84 -5.78 -9.60
CA VAL A 133 16.98 -5.15 -10.27
C VAL A 133 17.93 -6.19 -10.88
N ALA A 134 18.24 -7.26 -10.17
CA ALA A 134 19.10 -8.31 -10.70
C ALA A 134 18.51 -8.98 -11.94
N LEU A 135 17.19 -9.18 -11.99
CA LEU A 135 16.49 -9.78 -13.12
C LEU A 135 16.41 -8.89 -14.36
N THR A 136 16.79 -7.60 -14.28
CA THR A 136 16.95 -6.77 -15.49
C THR A 136 18.15 -7.18 -16.34
N GLY A 137 19.05 -8.03 -15.81
CA GLY A 137 20.20 -8.53 -16.51
C GLY A 137 21.29 -7.49 -16.82
N GLY A 138 21.21 -6.30 -16.18
CA GLY A 138 22.18 -5.21 -16.39
C GLY A 138 22.09 -4.55 -17.77
N VAL A 139 21.04 -4.82 -18.53
CA VAL A 139 20.84 -4.29 -19.91
C VAL A 139 20.86 -2.76 -19.95
N TYR A 140 20.40 -2.13 -18.88
CA TYR A 140 20.33 -0.66 -18.75
C TYR A 140 21.47 -0.08 -17.88
N GLY A 141 22.54 -0.85 -17.62
CA GLY A 141 23.63 -0.45 -16.72
C GLY A 141 23.24 -0.57 -15.24
N GLU A 142 23.88 0.25 -14.41
CA GLU A 142 23.58 0.27 -12.96
C GLU A 142 22.29 1.04 -12.70
N ILE A 143 21.30 0.37 -12.11
CA ILE A 143 20.04 0.97 -11.70
C ILE A 143 20.24 1.56 -10.30
N LYS A 144 20.19 2.89 -10.20
CA LYS A 144 20.36 3.63 -8.95
C LYS A 144 19.17 4.50 -8.60
N ASP A 145 18.80 5.41 -9.50
CA ASP A 145 17.76 6.41 -9.26
C ASP A 145 16.39 5.79 -9.60
N VAL A 146 15.51 5.75 -8.62
CA VAL A 146 14.19 5.12 -8.77
C VAL A 146 13.07 6.01 -8.24
N VAL A 147 11.89 5.90 -8.86
CA VAL A 147 10.61 6.29 -8.30
C VAL A 147 9.85 5.02 -7.98
N VAL A 148 9.35 4.89 -6.76
CA VAL A 148 8.63 3.69 -6.31
C VAL A 148 7.18 4.02 -6.01
N THR A 149 6.26 3.14 -6.40
CA THR A 149 4.83 3.32 -6.19
C THR A 149 4.38 2.78 -4.85
N VAL A 150 3.37 3.44 -4.28
CA VAL A 150 2.69 3.00 -3.07
C VAL A 150 1.18 3.08 -3.27
N PRO A 151 0.38 2.24 -2.61
CA PRO A 151 -1.06 2.41 -2.56
C PRO A 151 -1.40 3.82 -2.08
N ALA A 152 -2.41 4.44 -2.68
CA ALA A 152 -2.77 5.81 -2.33
C ALA A 152 -3.16 5.94 -0.85
N TYR A 153 -3.70 4.88 -0.27
CA TYR A 153 -4.16 4.81 1.10
C TYR A 153 -3.08 4.39 2.12
N PHE A 154 -1.79 4.33 1.70
CA PHE A 154 -0.70 4.12 2.66
C PHE A 154 -0.59 5.30 3.60
N ASP A 155 -0.52 4.99 4.90
CA ASP A 155 -0.14 5.95 5.93
C ASP A 155 1.36 6.29 5.85
N GLN A 156 1.79 7.19 6.72
CA GLN A 156 3.19 7.62 6.75
C GLN A 156 4.14 6.46 7.11
N ASN A 157 3.72 5.50 7.93
CA ASN A 157 4.54 4.33 8.26
C ASN A 157 4.81 3.46 7.03
N GLY A 158 3.79 3.21 6.20
CA GLY A 158 3.97 2.46 4.95
C GLY A 158 4.90 3.15 3.97
N ARG A 159 4.82 4.50 3.86
CA ARG A 159 5.73 5.30 3.03
C ARG A 159 7.16 5.27 3.55
N ASN A 160 7.35 5.39 4.86
CA ASN A 160 8.67 5.29 5.50
C ASN A 160 9.28 3.89 5.33
N ALA A 161 8.48 2.84 5.47
CA ALA A 161 8.94 1.47 5.26
C ALA A 161 9.36 1.25 3.78
N THR A 162 8.67 1.88 2.81
CA THR A 162 9.05 1.84 1.40
C THR A 162 10.36 2.58 1.16
N HIS A 163 10.54 3.75 1.77
CA HIS A 163 11.81 4.49 1.73
C HIS A 163 12.97 3.65 2.30
N LYS A 164 12.74 3.04 3.47
CA LYS A 164 13.71 2.16 4.12
C LYS A 164 14.07 0.95 3.27
N ALA A 165 13.10 0.35 2.59
CA ALA A 165 13.33 -0.75 1.67
C ALA A 165 14.26 -0.36 0.51
N CYS A 166 14.08 0.83 -0.08
CA CYS A 166 14.96 1.35 -1.14
C CYS A 166 16.38 1.57 -0.62
N GLU A 167 16.53 2.18 0.56
CA GLU A 167 17.82 2.38 1.21
C GLU A 167 18.57 1.06 1.42
N LEU A 168 17.89 0.05 2.00
CA LEU A 168 18.44 -1.28 2.23
C LEU A 168 18.75 -2.05 0.94
N ALA A 169 18.05 -1.71 -0.15
CA ALA A 169 18.34 -2.25 -1.47
C ALA A 169 19.52 -1.54 -2.17
N GLY A 170 20.04 -0.44 -1.62
CA GLY A 170 21.10 0.36 -2.22
C GLY A 170 20.59 1.24 -3.37
N LEU A 171 19.30 1.54 -3.42
CA LEU A 171 18.66 2.39 -4.42
C LEU A 171 18.50 3.80 -3.90
N ASN A 172 18.71 4.79 -4.78
CA ASN A 172 18.44 6.19 -4.50
C ASN A 172 16.98 6.50 -4.85
N LEU A 173 16.14 6.62 -3.85
CA LEU A 173 14.73 6.95 -4.02
C LEU A 173 14.61 8.44 -4.35
N VAL A 174 14.24 8.75 -5.60
CA VAL A 174 14.03 10.12 -6.10
C VAL A 174 12.67 10.63 -5.63
N ASP A 175 11.61 9.80 -5.75
CA ASP A 175 10.26 10.14 -5.31
C ASP A 175 9.43 8.89 -5.00
N ILE A 176 8.33 9.08 -4.25
CA ILE A 176 7.26 8.11 -4.06
C ILE A 176 6.00 8.66 -4.71
N ILE A 177 5.38 7.87 -5.60
CA ILE A 177 4.13 8.22 -6.26
C ILE A 177 3.01 7.26 -5.87
N ASN A 178 1.78 7.77 -5.74
CA ASN A 178 0.61 6.90 -5.52
C ASN A 178 0.30 6.07 -6.78
N GLU A 179 -0.01 4.79 -6.61
CA GLU A 179 -0.34 3.86 -7.71
C GLU A 179 -1.39 4.41 -8.68
N PRO A 180 -2.54 4.96 -8.22
CA PRO A 180 -3.54 5.51 -9.13
C PRO A 180 -3.07 6.79 -9.84
N THR A 181 -2.22 7.60 -9.23
CA THR A 181 -1.63 8.79 -9.87
C THR A 181 -0.65 8.37 -10.97
N ALA A 182 0.15 7.33 -10.71
CA ALA A 182 1.02 6.75 -11.73
C ALA A 182 0.21 6.17 -12.90
N ALA A 183 -0.87 5.43 -12.62
CA ALA A 183 -1.77 4.92 -13.66
C ALA A 183 -2.39 6.04 -14.50
N ALA A 184 -2.75 7.16 -13.87
CA ALA A 184 -3.28 8.35 -14.54
C ALA A 184 -2.26 8.98 -15.51
N LEU A 185 -0.99 9.06 -15.10
CA LEU A 185 0.12 9.52 -15.96
C LEU A 185 0.29 8.63 -17.19
N CYS A 186 0.25 7.32 -17.01
CA CYS A 186 0.32 6.38 -18.13
C CYS A 186 -0.87 6.54 -19.08
N TYR A 187 -2.08 6.69 -18.54
CA TYR A 187 -3.30 6.83 -19.33
C TYR A 187 -3.31 8.12 -20.18
N ASP A 188 -2.83 9.24 -19.64
CA ASP A 188 -2.81 10.53 -20.35
C ASP A 188 -1.94 10.50 -21.63
N LEU A 189 -0.82 9.78 -21.58
CA LEU A 189 0.06 9.67 -22.74
C LEU A 189 -0.53 8.82 -23.88
N ASP A 190 -1.37 7.82 -23.54
CA ASP A 190 -2.02 6.95 -24.51
C ASP A 190 -3.27 7.58 -25.15
N THR A 191 -3.91 8.55 -24.45
CA THR A 191 -5.15 9.17 -24.89
C THR A 191 -4.96 10.68 -25.07
N SER A 192 -4.49 11.10 -26.25
CA SER A 192 -4.36 12.53 -26.59
C SER A 192 -5.76 13.18 -26.71
N VAL A 193 -6.30 13.66 -25.59
CA VAL A 193 -7.50 14.50 -25.55
C VAL A 193 -7.04 15.96 -25.44
N SER A 194 -7.03 16.68 -26.55
CA SER A 194 -6.64 18.08 -26.57
C SER A 194 -7.80 19.00 -26.18
N GLY A 195 -7.58 19.85 -25.20
CA GLY A 195 -8.36 21.07 -24.94
C GLY A 195 -9.60 20.95 -24.08
N GLN A 196 -9.74 19.92 -23.22
CA GLN A 196 -10.84 19.80 -22.25
C GLN A 196 -10.38 19.25 -20.90
N GLU A 197 -11.02 19.69 -19.82
CA GLU A 197 -10.94 19.00 -18.53
C GLU A 197 -11.60 17.63 -18.64
N THR A 198 -10.90 16.59 -18.24
CA THR A 198 -11.41 15.22 -18.25
C THR A 198 -11.29 14.63 -16.85
N ASP A 199 -12.44 14.34 -16.24
CA ASP A 199 -12.50 13.62 -14.97
C ASP A 199 -12.67 12.13 -15.23
N PHE A 200 -11.92 11.31 -14.49
CA PHE A 200 -12.02 9.86 -14.53
C PHE A 200 -11.73 9.24 -13.17
N ILE A 201 -12.17 8.02 -12.99
CA ILE A 201 -11.91 7.23 -11.78
C ILE A 201 -10.90 6.15 -12.13
N THR A 202 -9.84 6.01 -11.35
CA THR A 202 -9.03 4.79 -11.34
C THR A 202 -9.63 3.81 -10.33
N PHE A 203 -9.83 2.57 -10.75
CA PHE A 203 -10.27 1.46 -9.93
C PHE A 203 -9.13 0.46 -9.88
N ASP A 204 -8.29 0.57 -8.85
CA ASP A 204 -7.12 -0.28 -8.68
C ASP A 204 -7.43 -1.40 -7.68
N PHE A 205 -7.62 -2.62 -8.24
CA PHE A 205 -7.82 -3.83 -7.45
C PHE A 205 -6.64 -4.77 -7.66
N GLY A 206 -5.65 -4.59 -6.79
CA GLY A 206 -4.41 -5.35 -6.78
C GLY A 206 -4.53 -6.71 -6.10
N GLY A 207 -3.39 -7.28 -5.73
CA GLY A 207 -3.33 -8.54 -4.97
C GLY A 207 -3.67 -8.37 -3.51
N GLY A 208 -3.33 -7.24 -2.90
CA GLY A 208 -3.46 -7.02 -1.46
C GLY A 208 -4.14 -5.73 -1.04
N THR A 209 -4.27 -4.78 -1.94
CA THR A 209 -4.83 -3.45 -1.71
C THR A 209 -5.92 -3.14 -2.73
N PHE A 210 -6.83 -2.26 -2.34
CA PHE A 210 -7.87 -1.71 -3.20
C PHE A 210 -7.92 -0.20 -3.03
N ASP A 211 -7.74 0.54 -4.12
CA ASP A 211 -7.83 1.99 -4.15
C ASP A 211 -8.76 2.46 -5.27
N VAL A 212 -9.56 3.49 -5.00
CA VAL A 212 -10.31 4.22 -6.01
C VAL A 212 -9.95 5.69 -5.90
N THR A 213 -9.61 6.29 -7.03
CA THR A 213 -9.16 7.68 -7.07
C THR A 213 -9.91 8.43 -8.16
N LEU A 214 -10.45 9.58 -7.82
CA LEU A 214 -10.92 10.56 -8.80
C LEU A 214 -9.72 11.41 -9.21
N ALA A 215 -9.41 11.41 -10.49
CA ALA A 215 -8.38 12.25 -11.07
C ALA A 215 -8.97 13.15 -12.16
N ARG A 216 -8.34 14.32 -12.34
CA ARG A 216 -8.62 15.28 -13.41
C ARG A 216 -7.38 15.49 -14.25
N ILE A 217 -7.54 15.47 -15.55
CA ILE A 217 -6.56 15.94 -16.51
C ILE A 217 -7.07 17.24 -17.09
N THR A 218 -6.28 18.30 -16.96
CA THR A 218 -6.54 19.60 -17.57
C THR A 218 -5.47 19.86 -18.62
N ASP A 219 -5.87 20.03 -19.86
CA ASP A 219 -4.97 20.40 -20.95
C ASP A 219 -5.01 21.93 -21.15
N ASN A 220 -3.97 22.60 -20.66
CA ASN A 220 -3.84 24.06 -20.72
C ASN A 220 -3.07 24.55 -21.95
N SER A 221 -2.96 23.74 -22.99
CA SER A 221 -2.19 24.10 -24.19
C SER A 221 -2.63 25.41 -24.90
N LYS A 222 -3.71 26.06 -24.41
CA LYS A 222 -4.29 27.28 -24.99
C LYS A 222 -4.66 28.39 -24.01
N ASP A 223 -4.49 28.19 -22.69
CA ASP A 223 -5.00 29.14 -21.67
C ASP A 223 -3.89 29.68 -20.76
N THR A 224 -3.48 30.93 -21.00
CA THR A 224 -2.43 31.62 -20.23
C THR A 224 -2.89 32.06 -18.83
N GLU A 225 -4.19 32.23 -18.57
CA GLU A 225 -4.71 32.70 -17.27
C GLU A 225 -4.61 31.64 -16.16
N VAL A 226 -4.72 30.34 -16.49
CA VAL A 226 -4.62 29.25 -15.51
C VAL A 226 -3.17 29.03 -15.08
N MET A 227 -2.20 29.34 -15.94
CA MET A 227 -0.77 29.23 -15.65
C MET A 227 -0.34 30.11 -14.48
N ASP A 228 -0.88 31.32 -14.38
CA ASP A 228 -0.56 32.28 -13.30
C ASP A 228 -1.05 31.83 -11.91
N ILE A 229 -2.16 31.07 -11.86
CA ILE A 229 -2.75 30.57 -10.61
C ILE A 229 -1.86 29.49 -9.98
N TYR A 230 -1.15 28.70 -10.80
CA TYR A 230 -0.31 27.59 -10.35
C TYR A 230 1.20 27.95 -10.31
N GLY A 231 1.54 29.23 -10.53
CA GLY A 231 2.92 29.71 -10.49
C GLY A 231 3.79 29.20 -11.64
N LEU A 232 3.18 28.90 -12.78
CA LEU A 232 3.85 28.48 -14.01
C LEU A 232 4.38 29.71 -14.73
N ASP A 233 5.68 29.74 -14.97
CA ASP A 233 6.29 30.80 -15.77
C ASP A 233 5.80 30.70 -17.21
N GLY A 234 4.96 31.66 -17.64
CA GLY A 234 4.37 31.72 -18.97
C GLY A 234 5.35 31.95 -20.14
N SER A 235 6.62 31.67 -19.94
CA SER A 235 7.67 31.85 -20.96
C SER A 235 7.85 30.64 -21.89
N SER A 236 7.21 29.49 -21.62
CA SER A 236 7.23 28.34 -22.52
C SER A 236 6.08 28.42 -23.52
N GLU A 237 6.40 28.43 -24.82
CA GLU A 237 5.46 28.44 -25.96
C GLU A 237 4.61 27.16 -26.09
N GLY A 238 4.60 26.24 -25.08
CA GLY A 238 3.85 25.00 -25.05
C GLY A 238 3.03 24.90 -23.77
N GLY A 239 1.71 25.04 -23.87
CA GLY A 239 0.79 24.75 -22.77
C GLY A 239 0.99 23.33 -22.26
N GLY A 240 1.02 23.17 -20.92
CA GLY A 240 1.24 21.91 -20.25
C GLY A 240 -0.07 21.26 -19.80
N LYS A 241 -0.04 19.95 -19.61
CA LYS A 241 -1.11 19.20 -18.98
C LYS A 241 -0.95 19.18 -17.47
N ILE A 242 -2.03 19.32 -16.75
CA ILE A 242 -2.07 19.19 -15.29
C ILE A 242 -2.85 17.94 -14.94
N ILE A 243 -2.22 17.02 -14.23
CA ILE A 243 -2.86 15.84 -13.65
C ILE A 243 -3.04 16.09 -12.16
N GLN A 244 -4.29 16.12 -11.74
CA GLN A 244 -4.65 16.42 -10.36
C GLN A 244 -5.47 15.28 -9.75
N CYS A 245 -5.02 14.77 -8.62
CA CYS A 245 -5.82 13.91 -7.77
C CYS A 245 -6.85 14.78 -7.03
N LEU A 246 -8.13 14.42 -7.08
CA LEU A 246 -9.21 15.18 -6.45
C LEU A 246 -9.77 14.50 -5.20
N ALA A 247 -9.84 13.17 -5.20
CA ALA A 247 -10.32 12.38 -4.07
C ALA A 247 -9.75 10.97 -4.12
N ILE A 248 -9.53 10.39 -2.95
CA ILE A 248 -9.04 9.02 -2.77
C ILE A 248 -9.88 8.33 -1.71
N GLU A 249 -10.30 7.09 -1.99
CA GLU A 249 -10.83 6.15 -1.03
C GLU A 249 -10.19 4.79 -1.26
N GLY A 250 -10.03 3.99 -0.20
CA GLY A 250 -9.34 2.70 -0.35
C GLY A 250 -9.39 1.83 0.89
N ASP A 251 -8.82 0.63 0.72
CA ASP A 251 -8.67 -0.38 1.76
C ASP A 251 -7.35 -1.11 1.55
N SER A 252 -6.39 -0.87 2.43
CA SER A 252 -5.03 -1.45 2.37
C SER A 252 -4.99 -2.95 2.69
N HIS A 253 -6.14 -3.56 3.02
CA HIS A 253 -6.28 -4.97 3.36
C HIS A 253 -7.38 -5.65 2.54
N LEU A 254 -7.58 -5.22 1.30
CA LEU A 254 -8.55 -5.80 0.38
C LEU A 254 -7.88 -6.03 -0.98
N GLY A 255 -7.87 -7.27 -1.47
CA GLY A 255 -7.22 -7.60 -2.75
C GLY A 255 -7.53 -9.00 -3.24
N GLY A 256 -6.85 -9.42 -4.29
CA GLY A 256 -6.97 -10.75 -4.89
C GLY A 256 -6.64 -11.90 -3.93
N ASP A 257 -5.75 -11.66 -2.94
CA ASP A 257 -5.41 -12.64 -1.91
C ASP A 257 -6.61 -12.96 -0.99
N ASP A 258 -7.53 -12.00 -0.79
CA ASP A 258 -8.75 -12.23 0.00
C ASP A 258 -9.72 -13.11 -0.78
N VAL A 259 -9.84 -12.87 -2.08
CA VAL A 259 -10.62 -13.75 -2.98
C VAL A 259 -10.08 -15.18 -2.97
N ASP A 260 -8.76 -15.36 -2.93
CA ASP A 260 -8.13 -16.69 -2.89
C ASP A 260 -8.42 -17.41 -1.56
N ARG A 261 -8.45 -16.70 -0.44
CA ARG A 261 -8.88 -17.24 0.87
C ARG A 261 -10.38 -17.58 0.88
N ASP A 262 -11.21 -16.72 0.29
CA ASP A 262 -12.64 -16.99 0.16
C ASP A 262 -12.90 -18.20 -0.76
N MET A 263 -12.07 -18.42 -1.80
CA MET A 263 -12.07 -19.63 -2.62
C MET A 263 -11.73 -20.87 -1.78
N LEU A 264 -10.77 -20.77 -0.86
CA LEU A 264 -10.47 -21.89 0.06
C LEU A 264 -11.65 -22.20 0.97
N ALA A 265 -12.39 -21.18 1.44
CA ALA A 265 -13.61 -21.40 2.22
C ALA A 265 -14.73 -22.08 1.41
N VAL A 266 -14.85 -21.74 0.11
CA VAL A 266 -15.79 -22.44 -0.79
C VAL A 266 -15.35 -23.90 -0.99
N LEU A 267 -14.06 -24.16 -1.18
CA LEU A 267 -13.52 -25.53 -1.25
C LEU A 267 -13.80 -26.31 0.04
N ASP A 268 -13.58 -25.69 1.21
CA ASP A 268 -13.87 -26.27 2.53
C ASP A 268 -15.32 -26.71 2.67
N LYS A 269 -16.24 -25.84 2.28
CA LYS A 269 -17.69 -26.14 2.31
C LYS A 269 -18.03 -27.37 1.45
N LYS A 270 -17.44 -27.48 0.26
CA LYS A 270 -17.64 -28.64 -0.62
C LYS A 270 -17.01 -29.90 -0.07
N LEU A 271 -15.78 -29.82 0.42
CA LEU A 271 -15.06 -30.92 1.00
C LEU A 271 -15.82 -31.50 2.22
N LYS A 272 -16.34 -30.62 3.08
CA LYS A 272 -17.20 -31.02 4.20
C LYS A 272 -18.47 -31.75 3.73
N ALA A 273 -19.11 -31.23 2.69
CA ALA A 273 -20.35 -31.83 2.17
C ALA A 273 -20.10 -33.19 1.52
N GLU A 274 -18.98 -33.39 0.81
CA GLU A 274 -18.70 -34.60 0.06
C GLU A 274 -17.93 -35.65 0.87
N GLN A 275 -17.01 -35.24 1.78
CA GLN A 275 -16.11 -36.14 2.49
C GLN A 275 -16.25 -36.09 4.02
N GLY A 276 -17.05 -35.14 4.55
CA GLY A 276 -17.19 -34.92 5.98
C GLY A 276 -15.92 -34.39 6.68
N VAL A 277 -14.99 -33.77 5.94
CA VAL A 277 -13.70 -33.31 6.44
C VAL A 277 -13.48 -31.85 6.06
N SER A 278 -12.89 -31.06 6.97
CA SER A 278 -12.54 -29.67 6.75
C SER A 278 -11.11 -29.52 6.23
N VAL A 279 -10.85 -28.48 5.43
CA VAL A 279 -9.47 -28.09 5.06
C VAL A 279 -8.62 -27.73 6.30
N ASN A 280 -9.27 -27.34 7.41
CA ASN A 280 -8.57 -27.05 8.67
C ASN A 280 -8.06 -28.31 9.39
N GLU A 281 -8.51 -29.47 9.01
CA GLU A 281 -8.01 -30.75 9.52
C GLU A 281 -6.70 -31.20 8.83
N PHE A 282 -6.25 -30.45 7.81
CA PHE A 282 -4.96 -30.68 7.12
C PHE A 282 -3.86 -29.73 7.63
N SER A 283 -2.62 -30.04 7.29
CA SER A 283 -1.47 -29.20 7.62
C SER A 283 -1.57 -27.79 7.04
N ARG A 284 -0.81 -26.85 7.62
CA ARG A 284 -0.68 -25.49 7.06
C ARG A 284 -0.16 -25.54 5.62
N GLU A 285 0.86 -26.34 5.37
CA GLU A 285 1.45 -26.48 4.04
C GLU A 285 0.42 -26.96 2.99
N PHE A 286 -0.44 -27.91 3.36
CA PHE A 286 -1.53 -28.33 2.49
C PHE A 286 -2.49 -27.19 2.17
N ARG A 287 -2.93 -26.42 3.17
CA ARG A 287 -3.84 -25.29 2.95
C ARG A 287 -3.24 -24.24 2.03
N GLU A 288 -1.98 -23.85 2.25
CA GLU A 288 -1.27 -22.91 1.38
C GLU A 288 -1.12 -23.45 -0.05
N THR A 289 -0.87 -24.75 -0.20
CA THR A 289 -0.86 -25.41 -1.51
C THR A 289 -2.22 -25.33 -2.19
N MET A 290 -3.32 -25.51 -1.46
CA MET A 290 -4.68 -25.38 -2.02
C MET A 290 -4.96 -23.93 -2.44
N ILE A 291 -4.59 -22.93 -1.64
CA ILE A 291 -4.69 -21.51 -2.02
C ILE A 291 -3.94 -21.25 -3.32
N LEU A 292 -2.70 -21.74 -3.45
CA LEU A 292 -1.93 -21.59 -4.68
C LEU A 292 -2.61 -22.23 -5.90
N ARG A 293 -3.19 -23.41 -5.73
CA ARG A 293 -3.94 -24.09 -6.82
C ARG A 293 -5.19 -23.30 -7.21
N LEU A 294 -5.94 -22.80 -6.24
CA LEU A 294 -7.14 -21.99 -6.46
C LEU A 294 -6.82 -20.66 -7.13
N GLU A 295 -5.76 -19.97 -6.72
CA GLU A 295 -5.25 -18.77 -7.38
C GLU A 295 -4.88 -19.05 -8.85
N ASN A 296 -4.20 -20.17 -9.12
CA ASN A 296 -3.86 -20.55 -10.48
C ASN A 296 -5.11 -20.85 -11.33
N LEU A 297 -6.17 -21.42 -10.75
CA LEU A 297 -7.45 -21.59 -11.43
C LEU A 297 -8.11 -20.25 -11.72
N LYS A 298 -8.15 -19.34 -10.75
CA LYS A 298 -8.64 -17.97 -10.91
C LYS A 298 -7.92 -17.24 -12.06
N LYS A 299 -6.59 -17.37 -12.15
CA LYS A 299 -5.77 -16.78 -13.23
C LYS A 299 -6.00 -17.41 -14.60
N LYS A 300 -6.38 -18.69 -14.69
CA LYS A 300 -6.71 -19.36 -15.96
C LYS A 300 -8.03 -18.88 -16.56
N GLY A 301 -8.93 -18.40 -15.74
CA GLY A 301 -10.25 -17.92 -16.14
C GLY A 301 -11.33 -18.43 -15.19
N THR A 302 -12.35 -17.62 -14.98
CA THR A 302 -13.43 -17.90 -14.02
C THR A 302 -14.71 -18.44 -14.68
N ASP A 303 -14.71 -18.62 -15.99
CA ASP A 303 -15.81 -19.12 -16.83
C ASP A 303 -15.78 -20.65 -17.01
N GLY A 304 -14.67 -21.27 -16.63
CA GLY A 304 -14.47 -22.72 -16.75
C GLY A 304 -15.04 -23.54 -15.59
N VAL A 305 -14.97 -24.87 -15.79
CA VAL A 305 -15.19 -25.88 -14.73
C VAL A 305 -13.87 -26.60 -14.52
N TYR A 306 -13.37 -26.58 -13.30
CA TYR A 306 -12.07 -27.12 -12.94
C TYR A 306 -12.22 -28.21 -11.88
N SER A 307 -11.28 -29.15 -11.84
CA SER A 307 -11.21 -30.18 -10.80
C SER A 307 -9.96 -29.96 -9.94
N ILE A 308 -10.16 -29.95 -8.63
CA ILE A 308 -9.07 -29.97 -7.65
C ILE A 308 -9.01 -31.35 -7.03
N THR A 309 -7.91 -32.07 -7.28
CA THR A 309 -7.65 -33.36 -6.65
C THR A 309 -6.98 -33.12 -5.30
N ILE A 310 -7.55 -33.75 -4.27
CA ILE A 310 -7.01 -33.86 -2.92
C ILE A 310 -6.62 -35.31 -2.73
N ASP A 311 -5.35 -35.54 -2.40
CA ASP A 311 -4.79 -36.85 -2.08
C ASP A 311 -3.77 -36.61 -0.98
N ASN A 312 -4.24 -36.65 0.29
CA ASN A 312 -3.43 -36.25 1.44
C ASN A 312 -4.04 -36.79 2.74
N ASP A 313 -3.21 -36.86 3.77
CA ASP A 313 -3.62 -37.24 5.10
C ASP A 313 -4.01 -36.00 5.93
N THR A 314 -5.04 -36.13 6.74
CA THR A 314 -5.40 -35.16 7.76
C THR A 314 -4.42 -35.25 8.94
N LEU A 315 -4.45 -34.25 9.84
CA LEU A 315 -3.57 -34.21 11.02
C LEU A 315 -3.80 -35.38 12.00
N ASP A 316 -5.00 -35.98 11.99
CA ASP A 316 -5.35 -37.18 12.76
C ASP A 316 -5.08 -38.50 12.03
N GLY A 317 -4.49 -38.44 10.83
CA GLY A 317 -4.07 -39.59 10.04
C GLY A 317 -5.14 -40.19 9.15
N LYS A 318 -6.28 -39.56 8.94
CA LYS A 318 -7.30 -40.00 7.98
C LYS A 318 -6.89 -39.64 6.57
N HIS A 319 -6.74 -40.63 5.70
CA HIS A 319 -6.43 -40.42 4.28
C HIS A 319 -7.67 -39.98 3.50
N ILE A 320 -7.54 -38.90 2.73
CA ILE A 320 -8.58 -38.34 1.87
C ILE A 320 -8.07 -38.34 0.42
N SER A 321 -8.77 -39.06 -0.44
CA SER A 321 -8.52 -39.07 -1.89
C SER A 321 -9.84 -38.78 -2.61
N CYS A 322 -9.94 -37.56 -3.20
CA CYS A 322 -11.14 -37.09 -3.89
C CYS A 322 -10.83 -36.01 -4.91
N SER A 323 -11.80 -35.69 -5.76
CA SER A 323 -11.73 -34.60 -6.71
C SER A 323 -12.95 -33.68 -6.57
N ILE A 324 -12.71 -32.44 -6.20
CA ILE A 324 -13.74 -31.42 -6.00
C ILE A 324 -13.85 -30.55 -7.25
N MET A 325 -15.07 -30.37 -7.75
CA MET A 325 -15.34 -29.53 -8.91
C MET A 325 -15.49 -28.07 -8.49
N ILE A 326 -14.76 -27.16 -9.14
CA ILE A 326 -14.84 -25.71 -8.98
C ILE A 326 -15.47 -25.13 -10.25
N THR A 327 -16.53 -24.37 -10.09
CA THR A 327 -17.34 -23.80 -11.17
C THR A 327 -17.34 -22.28 -11.15
N GLN A 328 -17.85 -21.64 -12.20
CA GLN A 328 -18.06 -20.18 -12.24
C GLN A 328 -18.90 -19.67 -11.06
N LYS A 329 -19.90 -20.45 -10.61
CA LYS A 329 -20.71 -20.10 -9.43
C LYS A 329 -19.85 -20.01 -8.16
N ASP A 330 -18.89 -20.91 -8.02
CA ASP A 330 -17.99 -20.96 -6.87
C ASP A 330 -17.03 -19.74 -6.88
N PHE A 331 -16.51 -19.38 -8.05
CA PHE A 331 -15.70 -18.15 -8.21
C PHE A 331 -16.52 -16.90 -7.88
N LYS A 332 -17.79 -16.83 -8.32
CA LYS A 332 -18.68 -15.73 -7.99
C LYS A 332 -18.99 -15.67 -6.49
N GLU A 333 -19.26 -16.83 -5.85
CA GLU A 333 -19.50 -16.92 -4.40
C GLU A 333 -18.30 -16.38 -3.61
N ALA A 334 -17.07 -16.75 -3.99
CA ALA A 334 -15.85 -16.29 -3.36
C ALA A 334 -15.53 -14.81 -3.60
N LEU A 335 -15.86 -14.27 -4.79
CA LEU A 335 -15.60 -12.87 -5.13
C LEU A 335 -16.56 -11.90 -4.40
N LEU A 336 -17.79 -12.32 -4.15
CA LEU A 336 -18.85 -11.43 -3.66
C LEU A 336 -18.53 -10.68 -2.35
N PRO A 337 -17.90 -11.25 -1.32
CA PRO A 337 -17.52 -10.51 -0.12
C PRO A 337 -16.58 -9.35 -0.43
N SER A 338 -15.50 -9.62 -1.18
CA SER A 338 -14.54 -8.62 -1.63
C SER A 338 -15.19 -7.57 -2.54
N TYR A 339 -16.04 -7.99 -3.49
CA TYR A 339 -16.77 -7.07 -4.36
C TYR A 339 -17.68 -6.10 -3.59
N LYS A 340 -18.42 -6.58 -2.58
CA LYS A 340 -19.26 -5.71 -1.74
C LYS A 340 -18.44 -4.64 -1.02
N ARG A 341 -17.23 -4.97 -0.56
CA ARG A 341 -16.31 -3.98 0.03
C ARG A 341 -15.84 -2.97 -1.01
N CYS A 342 -15.38 -3.43 -2.19
CA CYS A 342 -15.01 -2.56 -3.32
C CYS A 342 -16.15 -1.60 -3.69
N ARG A 343 -17.37 -2.14 -3.87
CA ARG A 343 -18.56 -1.36 -4.20
C ARG A 343 -18.83 -0.27 -3.16
N ARG A 344 -18.82 -0.61 -1.87
CA ARG A 344 -19.02 0.36 -0.80
C ARG A 344 -18.02 1.51 -0.86
N ILE A 345 -16.75 1.21 -1.13
CA ILE A 345 -15.69 2.20 -1.21
C ILE A 345 -15.87 3.06 -2.49
N LEU A 346 -16.21 2.45 -3.61
CA LEU A 346 -16.52 3.18 -4.85
C LEU A 346 -17.75 4.10 -4.66
N ASP A 347 -18.81 3.63 -3.98
CA ASP A 347 -19.99 4.45 -3.66
C ASP A 347 -19.62 5.68 -2.80
N LEU A 348 -18.68 5.54 -1.85
CA LEU A 348 -18.18 6.69 -1.06
C LEU A 348 -17.49 7.73 -1.94
N LEU A 349 -16.69 7.31 -2.93
CA LEU A 349 -16.04 8.22 -3.86
C LEU A 349 -17.08 8.88 -4.77
N VAL A 350 -17.93 8.10 -5.42
CA VAL A 350 -18.95 8.57 -6.38
C VAL A 350 -19.89 9.57 -5.74
N ASN A 351 -20.31 9.35 -4.49
CA ASN A 351 -21.20 10.26 -3.77
C ASN A 351 -20.56 11.61 -3.41
N LYS A 352 -19.22 11.67 -3.39
CA LYS A 352 -18.45 12.91 -3.13
C LYS A 352 -18.15 13.69 -4.40
N THR A 353 -18.30 13.07 -5.56
CA THR A 353 -17.87 13.63 -6.84
C THR A 353 -19.03 14.24 -7.62
N PRO A 354 -18.81 15.35 -8.35
CA PRO A 354 -19.78 15.85 -9.30
C PRO A 354 -20.07 14.82 -10.41
N ASN A 355 -21.22 14.94 -11.06
CA ASN A 355 -21.71 14.03 -12.10
C ASN A 355 -20.84 13.92 -13.38
N SER A 356 -19.64 14.48 -13.40
CA SER A 356 -18.77 14.58 -14.58
C SER A 356 -17.94 13.33 -14.86
N ALA A 357 -17.46 12.63 -13.79
CA ALA A 357 -16.59 11.47 -13.96
C ALA A 357 -17.41 10.20 -14.24
N ARG A 358 -17.52 9.81 -15.50
CA ARG A 358 -18.23 8.58 -15.94
C ARG A 358 -17.30 7.51 -16.49
N LYS A 359 -16.01 7.80 -16.60
CA LYS A 359 -15.01 6.87 -17.09
C LYS A 359 -14.26 6.26 -15.92
N VAL A 360 -14.16 4.94 -15.92
CA VAL A 360 -13.44 4.16 -14.90
C VAL A 360 -12.32 3.39 -15.57
N ILE A 361 -11.08 3.66 -15.19
CA ILE A 361 -9.90 2.96 -15.67
C ILE A 361 -9.60 1.81 -14.70
N LEU A 362 -9.60 0.60 -15.24
CA LEU A 362 -9.33 -0.61 -14.47
C LEU A 362 -7.83 -0.85 -14.38
N VAL A 363 -7.31 -0.94 -13.16
CA VAL A 363 -5.90 -1.15 -12.82
C VAL A 363 -5.79 -2.31 -11.84
N GLY A 364 -4.62 -2.96 -11.78
CA GLY A 364 -4.35 -4.11 -10.92
C GLY A 364 -4.83 -5.44 -11.52
N GLY A 365 -4.05 -6.50 -11.30
CA GLY A 365 -4.29 -7.80 -11.91
C GLY A 365 -5.63 -8.46 -11.58
N SER A 366 -6.25 -8.10 -10.44
CA SER A 366 -7.55 -8.63 -10.05
C SER A 366 -8.71 -8.06 -10.88
N THR A 367 -8.54 -6.92 -11.55
CA THR A 367 -9.53 -6.33 -12.47
C THR A 367 -9.66 -7.09 -13.80
N LYS A 368 -8.72 -8.01 -14.08
CA LYS A 368 -8.82 -8.93 -15.22
C LYS A 368 -9.92 -9.99 -15.06
N ASN A 369 -10.50 -10.11 -13.86
CA ASN A 369 -11.57 -11.06 -13.60
C ASN A 369 -12.88 -10.61 -14.26
N PRO A 370 -13.41 -11.36 -15.27
CA PRO A 370 -14.62 -10.97 -16.00
C PRO A 370 -15.85 -10.88 -15.10
N ILE A 371 -15.95 -11.73 -14.06
CA ILE A 371 -17.07 -11.69 -13.12
C ILE A 371 -17.10 -10.35 -12.36
N LEU A 372 -15.93 -9.82 -11.97
CA LEU A 372 -15.82 -8.51 -11.34
C LEU A 372 -16.31 -7.40 -12.28
N VAL A 373 -15.83 -7.43 -13.52
CA VAL A 373 -16.18 -6.41 -14.53
C VAL A 373 -17.68 -6.44 -14.85
N ASP A 374 -18.28 -7.63 -14.96
CA ASP A 374 -19.71 -7.80 -15.18
C ASP A 374 -20.54 -7.27 -14.00
N LEU A 375 -20.10 -7.51 -12.77
CA LEU A 375 -20.75 -6.96 -11.57
C LEU A 375 -20.68 -5.43 -11.55
N LEU A 376 -19.50 -4.85 -11.85
CA LEU A 376 -19.32 -3.41 -11.95
C LEU A 376 -20.22 -2.78 -13.00
N LYS A 377 -20.25 -3.34 -14.22
CA LYS A 377 -21.11 -2.86 -15.32
C LYS A 377 -22.59 -2.97 -14.97
N SER A 378 -22.98 -4.01 -14.25
CA SER A 378 -24.37 -4.21 -13.79
C SER A 378 -24.78 -3.18 -12.74
N ASP A 379 -23.92 -2.88 -11.78
CA ASP A 379 -24.23 -1.97 -10.67
C ASP A 379 -24.07 -0.48 -11.06
N TYR A 380 -23.22 -0.19 -12.06
CA TYR A 380 -22.94 1.17 -12.55
C TYR A 380 -23.19 1.30 -14.07
N PRO A 381 -24.44 1.14 -14.56
CA PRO A 381 -24.74 1.10 -15.99
C PRO A 381 -24.47 2.43 -16.72
N GLY A 382 -24.28 3.53 -15.98
CA GLY A 382 -23.94 4.85 -16.54
C GLY A 382 -22.44 5.13 -16.63
N TYR A 383 -21.58 4.14 -16.28
CA TYR A 383 -20.13 4.29 -16.31
C TYR A 383 -19.50 3.49 -17.44
N GLU A 384 -18.47 4.07 -18.04
CA GLU A 384 -17.61 3.41 -19.03
C GLU A 384 -16.40 2.79 -18.31
N PHE A 385 -16.31 1.45 -18.30
CA PHE A 385 -15.15 0.73 -17.75
C PHE A 385 -14.16 0.45 -18.88
N SER A 386 -12.95 0.99 -18.75
CA SER A 386 -11.89 0.95 -19.75
C SER A 386 -10.69 0.15 -19.25
N ASP A 387 -10.16 -0.70 -20.10
CA ASP A 387 -8.89 -1.42 -19.99
C ASP A 387 -7.84 -0.86 -20.97
N ALA A 388 -7.95 0.42 -21.31
CA ALA A 388 -7.11 1.09 -22.30
C ALA A 388 -5.61 1.07 -21.94
N VAL A 389 -5.27 0.93 -20.64
CA VAL A 389 -3.89 0.75 -20.18
C VAL A 389 -3.66 -0.70 -19.75
N SER A 390 -2.41 -1.14 -19.82
CA SER A 390 -2.06 -2.47 -19.28
C SER A 390 -2.28 -2.51 -17.78
N GLN A 391 -3.27 -3.29 -17.32
CA GLN A 391 -3.68 -3.38 -15.91
C GLN A 391 -2.53 -3.76 -14.95
N ASP A 392 -1.50 -4.46 -15.45
CA ASP A 392 -0.34 -4.88 -14.65
C ASP A 392 0.84 -3.92 -14.76
N LEU A 393 0.90 -3.05 -15.80
CA LEU A 393 2.10 -2.30 -16.15
C LEU A 393 1.93 -0.78 -16.11
N ALA A 394 0.68 -0.28 -16.14
CA ALA A 394 0.39 1.16 -16.15
C ALA A 394 1.06 1.90 -14.97
N VAL A 395 1.04 1.28 -13.80
CA VAL A 395 1.57 1.84 -12.56
C VAL A 395 3.10 2.04 -12.65
N THR A 396 3.83 1.03 -13.07
CA THR A 396 5.30 1.12 -13.22
C THR A 396 5.71 2.07 -14.34
N GLN A 397 4.95 2.12 -15.43
CA GLN A 397 5.18 3.04 -16.55
C GLN A 397 4.97 4.50 -16.13
N GLY A 398 3.87 4.79 -15.41
CA GLY A 398 3.62 6.11 -14.84
C GLY A 398 4.68 6.55 -13.84
N ALA A 399 5.20 5.63 -13.02
CA ALA A 399 6.31 5.91 -12.12
C ALA A 399 7.60 6.30 -12.87
N ALA A 400 7.89 5.64 -14.00
CA ALA A 400 9.03 6.00 -14.85
C ALA A 400 8.87 7.39 -15.47
N ILE A 401 7.65 7.73 -15.92
CA ILE A 401 7.34 9.07 -16.44
C ILE A 401 7.54 10.12 -15.34
N LYS A 402 7.04 9.89 -14.13
CA LYS A 402 7.23 10.76 -12.97
C LYS A 402 8.72 10.99 -12.68
N GLY A 403 9.51 9.90 -12.68
CA GLY A 403 10.97 9.98 -12.47
C GLY A 403 11.67 10.84 -13.50
N LYS A 404 11.26 10.77 -14.77
CA LYS A 404 11.76 11.67 -15.82
C LYS A 404 11.39 13.13 -15.52
N ILE A 405 10.12 13.40 -15.18
CA ILE A 405 9.63 14.74 -14.85
C ILE A 405 10.43 15.34 -13.69
N ASP A 406 10.62 14.57 -12.62
CA ASP A 406 11.29 15.06 -11.41
C ASP A 406 12.79 15.36 -11.62
N LYS A 407 13.46 14.54 -12.42
CA LYS A 407 14.90 14.69 -12.63
C LYS A 407 15.28 15.72 -13.69
N PHE A 408 14.49 15.79 -14.75
CA PHE A 408 14.82 16.56 -15.94
C PHE A 408 13.88 17.75 -16.18
N GLY A 409 12.83 17.87 -15.35
CA GLY A 409 11.75 18.80 -15.58
C GLY A 409 10.81 18.34 -16.68
N SER A 410 9.66 18.97 -16.77
CA SER A 410 8.73 18.82 -17.88
C SER A 410 8.04 20.16 -18.10
N ASP A 411 8.17 20.69 -19.32
CA ASP A 411 7.37 21.86 -19.74
C ASP A 411 5.95 21.44 -20.15
N SER A 412 5.67 20.13 -20.21
CA SER A 412 4.45 19.59 -20.79
C SER A 412 3.51 18.91 -19.79
N VAL A 413 3.98 18.47 -18.61
CA VAL A 413 3.14 17.77 -17.63
C VAL A 413 3.49 18.16 -16.20
N GLN A 414 2.47 18.50 -15.42
CA GLN A 414 2.57 18.69 -13.96
C GLN A 414 1.63 17.74 -13.24
N VAL A 415 2.05 17.24 -12.08
CA VAL A 415 1.30 16.27 -11.27
C VAL A 415 1.09 16.82 -9.87
N PHE A 416 -0.15 16.91 -9.45
CA PHE A 416 -0.53 17.28 -8.10
C PHE A 416 -1.27 16.13 -7.43
N ASP A 417 -0.71 15.69 -6.31
CA ASP A 417 -1.33 14.68 -5.46
C ASP A 417 -1.98 15.31 -4.23
N ILE A 418 -2.76 14.55 -3.49
CA ILE A 418 -3.41 14.99 -2.26
C ILE A 418 -3.02 14.12 -1.08
N LEU A 419 -3.15 14.69 0.11
CA LEU A 419 -3.00 13.95 1.36
C LEU A 419 -4.22 13.03 1.57
N PRO A 420 -4.07 11.68 1.53
CA PRO A 420 -5.21 10.77 1.60
C PRO A 420 -5.79 10.62 3.00
N ILE A 421 -4.97 10.87 4.03
CA ILE A 421 -5.34 10.69 5.44
C ILE A 421 -4.86 11.91 6.23
N ALA A 422 -5.76 12.57 6.93
CA ALA A 422 -5.46 13.80 7.66
C ALA A 422 -4.33 13.63 8.69
N ILE A 423 -3.53 14.68 8.87
CA ILE A 423 -2.52 14.80 9.93
C ILE A 423 -3.05 15.73 11.00
N GLY A 424 -2.95 15.31 12.23
CA GLY A 424 -3.36 16.07 13.40
C GLY A 424 -2.43 15.92 14.58
N VAL A 425 -2.77 16.59 15.65
CA VAL A 425 -2.07 16.54 16.95
C VAL A 425 -3.04 16.02 18.00
N HIS A 426 -2.54 15.20 18.91
CA HIS A 426 -3.29 14.77 20.09
C HIS A 426 -3.52 15.97 21.03
N ASP A 427 -4.77 16.41 21.12
CA ASP A 427 -5.20 17.51 21.99
C ASP A 427 -6.18 16.99 23.02
N VAL A 428 -5.71 16.82 24.26
CA VAL A 428 -6.43 16.31 25.43
C VAL A 428 -7.19 14.99 25.13
N ASP A 429 -8.43 15.09 24.62
CA ASP A 429 -9.30 13.92 24.39
C ASP A 429 -9.63 13.73 22.89
N ARG A 430 -9.06 14.53 22.00
CA ARG A 430 -9.40 14.52 20.58
C ARG A 430 -8.18 14.73 19.68
N VAL A 431 -8.35 14.43 18.41
CA VAL A 431 -7.41 14.81 17.37
C VAL A 431 -7.77 16.21 16.85
N MET A 432 -6.83 17.14 17.00
CA MET A 432 -6.92 18.43 16.33
C MET A 432 -6.26 18.31 14.95
N THR A 433 -7.06 18.37 13.90
CA THR A 433 -6.56 18.30 12.52
C THR A 433 -5.74 19.54 12.17
N ILE A 434 -4.51 19.34 11.70
CA ILE A 434 -3.62 20.40 11.22
C ILE A 434 -3.64 20.47 9.68
N ILE A 435 -3.43 19.33 9.01
CA ILE A 435 -3.52 19.24 7.55
C ILE A 435 -4.67 18.28 7.23
N PRO A 436 -5.76 18.76 6.61
CA PRO A 436 -6.92 17.91 6.33
C PRO A 436 -6.66 16.89 5.23
N CYS A 437 -7.43 15.81 5.23
CA CYS A 437 -7.56 14.92 4.09
C CYS A 437 -8.00 15.72 2.86
N GLY A 438 -7.44 15.42 1.68
CA GLY A 438 -7.70 16.14 0.43
C GLY A 438 -6.86 17.41 0.24
N ALA A 439 -5.99 17.77 1.18
CA ALA A 439 -5.06 18.88 0.97
C ALA A 439 -4.09 18.55 -0.18
N THR A 440 -3.99 19.44 -1.16
CA THR A 440 -3.03 19.30 -2.29
C THR A 440 -1.59 19.36 -1.77
N LEU A 441 -0.75 18.46 -2.26
CA LEU A 441 0.67 18.40 -1.91
C LEU A 441 1.51 19.22 -2.92
N PRO A 442 2.56 19.91 -2.47
CA PRO A 442 3.02 20.04 -1.09
C PRO A 442 2.09 20.90 -0.22
N ALA A 443 1.96 20.56 1.07
CA ALA A 443 1.10 21.25 2.01
C ALA A 443 1.89 21.73 3.24
N THR A 444 1.69 22.98 3.62
CA THR A 444 2.31 23.56 4.83
C THR A 444 1.25 24.24 5.68
N LYS A 445 1.24 23.93 6.98
CA LYS A 445 0.35 24.58 7.96
C LYS A 445 1.10 24.87 9.24
N THR A 446 0.88 26.07 9.76
CA THR A 446 1.38 26.50 11.07
C THR A 446 0.22 26.60 12.04
N HIS A 447 0.40 26.04 13.23
CA HIS A 447 -0.53 26.15 14.34
C HIS A 447 0.16 26.65 15.60
N MET A 448 -0.54 27.43 16.41
CA MET A 448 -0.03 27.96 17.67
C MET A 448 -0.49 27.09 18.84
N PHE A 449 0.44 26.63 19.63
CA PHE A 449 0.22 25.92 20.89
C PHE A 449 0.66 26.78 22.08
N THR A 450 0.19 26.43 23.27
CA THR A 450 0.55 27.10 24.53
C THR A 450 0.74 26.09 25.65
N THR A 451 1.36 26.54 26.75
CA THR A 451 1.57 25.71 27.94
C THR A 451 0.29 25.53 28.74
N ILE A 452 0.15 24.37 29.40
CA ILE A 452 -0.99 24.01 30.26
C ILE A 452 -0.68 24.15 31.75
N GLU A 453 0.61 24.32 32.12
CA GLU A 453 1.08 24.51 33.49
C GLU A 453 1.94 25.76 33.61
N ASP A 454 1.95 26.36 34.81
CA ASP A 454 2.81 27.50 35.11
C ASP A 454 4.28 27.08 35.09
N ASN A 455 5.12 27.91 34.46
CA ASN A 455 6.57 27.69 34.32
C ASN A 455 6.93 26.38 33.60
N GLN A 456 6.06 25.85 32.76
CA GLN A 456 6.34 24.68 31.93
C GLN A 456 7.45 25.03 30.92
N ASN A 457 8.58 24.31 30.98
CA ASN A 457 9.78 24.60 30.19
C ASN A 457 9.94 23.71 28.95
N TYR A 458 9.03 22.76 28.72
CA TYR A 458 8.98 21.94 27.52
C TYR A 458 7.53 21.63 27.14
N MET A 459 7.31 21.25 25.88
CA MET A 459 6.04 20.75 25.37
C MET A 459 6.26 19.47 24.56
N VAL A 460 5.36 18.51 24.68
CA VAL A 460 5.36 17.29 23.88
C VAL A 460 4.09 17.26 23.04
N LEU A 461 4.26 17.16 21.73
CA LEU A 461 3.15 16.99 20.79
C LEU A 461 3.22 15.57 20.20
N GLU A 462 2.13 14.83 20.28
CA GLU A 462 1.97 13.56 19.59
C GLU A 462 1.29 13.81 18.25
N LEU A 463 1.98 13.48 17.15
CA LEU A 463 1.41 13.56 15.81
C LEU A 463 0.61 12.30 15.52
N LEU A 464 -0.58 12.50 14.98
CA LEU A 464 -1.53 11.45 14.67
C LEU A 464 -1.95 11.53 13.20
N GLN A 465 -2.13 10.37 12.57
CA GLN A 465 -2.69 10.26 11.23
C GLN A 465 -3.96 9.41 11.27
N GLY A 466 -5.07 9.96 10.79
CA GLY A 466 -6.36 9.24 10.83
C GLY A 466 -7.52 10.07 10.30
N LYS A 467 -8.66 9.42 10.16
CA LYS A 467 -9.95 10.04 9.79
C LYS A 467 -10.85 10.31 11.02
N SER A 468 -10.50 9.75 12.16
CA SER A 468 -11.27 9.89 13.39
C SER A 468 -10.81 11.09 14.20
N VAL A 469 -11.74 11.66 14.95
CA VAL A 469 -11.43 12.65 16.00
C VAL A 469 -11.01 12.00 17.32
N VAL A 470 -11.09 10.68 17.41
CA VAL A 470 -10.71 9.86 18.58
C VAL A 470 -9.24 9.46 18.41
N PRO A 471 -8.33 9.89 19.32
CA PRO A 471 -6.89 9.63 19.16
C PRO A 471 -6.52 8.15 19.05
N GLU A 472 -7.20 7.29 19.79
CA GLU A 472 -6.96 5.84 19.81
C GLU A 472 -7.32 5.14 18.49
N GLU A 473 -8.13 5.78 17.65
CA GLU A 473 -8.51 5.28 16.32
C GLU A 473 -7.55 5.78 15.22
N CYS A 474 -6.56 6.60 15.60
CA CYS A 474 -5.57 7.15 14.69
C CYS A 474 -4.20 6.48 14.88
N VAL A 475 -3.41 6.47 13.82
CA VAL A 475 -2.03 5.99 13.85
C VAL A 475 -1.14 7.06 14.45
N SER A 476 -0.37 6.70 15.50
CA SER A 476 0.65 7.60 16.04
C SER A 476 1.86 7.63 15.10
N LEU A 477 2.22 8.83 14.66
CA LEU A 477 3.43 9.08 13.86
C LEU A 477 4.66 9.38 14.73
N GLY A 478 4.46 9.48 16.05
CA GLY A 478 5.51 9.76 17.01
C GLY A 478 5.25 11.00 17.84
N LYS A 479 6.14 11.25 18.79
CA LYS A 479 6.08 12.37 19.73
C LYS A 479 7.25 13.31 19.49
N ILE A 480 6.96 14.60 19.44
CA ILE A 480 7.95 15.66 19.29
C ILE A 480 8.01 16.42 20.59
N ARG A 481 9.23 16.60 21.12
CA ARG A 481 9.49 17.40 22.29
C ARG A 481 10.14 18.73 21.90
N PHE A 482 9.55 19.83 22.38
CA PHE A 482 10.06 21.18 22.24
C PHE A 482 10.55 21.64 23.62
N ASP A 483 11.83 21.95 23.74
CA ASP A 483 12.47 22.44 24.98
C ASP A 483 12.71 23.96 24.91
N GLY A 484 13.07 24.56 26.07
CA GLY A 484 13.47 25.96 26.12
C GLY A 484 12.31 26.95 26.16
N ILE A 485 11.11 26.51 26.55
CA ILE A 485 9.96 27.42 26.75
C ILE A 485 10.28 28.29 27.98
N PRO A 486 10.22 29.62 27.86
CA PRO A 486 10.49 30.52 28.97
C PRO A 486 9.48 30.35 30.11
N PRO A 487 9.91 30.45 31.38
CA PRO A 487 9.00 30.45 32.51
C PRO A 487 7.95 31.56 32.41
N ALA A 488 6.69 31.19 32.41
CA ALA A 488 5.55 32.10 32.38
C ALA A 488 4.29 31.41 32.90
N PRO A 489 3.24 32.12 33.24
CA PRO A 489 1.95 31.51 33.57
C PRO A 489 1.39 30.68 32.41
N ALA A 490 0.65 29.61 32.73
CA ALA A 490 -0.01 28.76 31.77
C ALA A 490 -0.82 29.59 30.74
N GLY A 491 -0.81 29.20 29.48
CA GLY A 491 -1.48 29.86 28.39
C GLY A 491 -0.82 31.15 27.86
N LYS A 492 0.36 31.55 28.40
CA LYS A 492 1.07 32.77 27.93
C LYS A 492 2.16 32.46 26.90
N PRO A 493 3.02 31.44 27.06
CA PRO A 493 4.00 31.12 26.02
C PRO A 493 3.32 30.72 24.72
N GLN A 494 3.86 31.18 23.58
CA GLN A 494 3.38 30.83 22.24
C GLN A 494 4.43 29.98 21.54
N LEU A 495 4.04 28.77 21.19
CA LEU A 495 4.84 27.86 20.36
C LEU A 495 4.15 27.73 19.00
N PHE A 496 4.79 28.23 17.96
CA PHE A 496 4.32 28.04 16.59
C PHE A 496 4.92 26.77 16.01
N VAL A 497 4.08 25.81 15.65
CA VAL A 497 4.50 24.55 15.06
C VAL A 497 4.06 24.52 13.61
N THR A 498 5.04 24.43 12.71
CA THR A 498 4.84 24.33 11.26
C THR A 498 5.06 22.90 10.83
N ILE A 499 4.03 22.28 10.27
CA ILE A 499 4.09 20.95 9.64
C ILE A 499 4.07 21.15 8.12
N THR A 500 5.06 20.61 7.45
CA THR A 500 5.15 20.59 5.99
C THR A 500 5.16 19.15 5.51
N ILE A 501 4.33 18.84 4.51
CA ILE A 501 4.35 17.59 3.75
C ILE A 501 4.76 17.95 2.33
N ASN A 502 5.88 17.42 1.88
CA ASN A 502 6.42 17.66 0.54
C ASN A 502 5.62 16.90 -0.53
N ALA A 503 5.92 17.12 -1.80
CA ALA A 503 5.32 16.40 -2.92
C ALA A 503 5.55 14.88 -2.82
N ASP A 504 6.73 14.46 -2.35
CA ASP A 504 7.09 13.05 -2.09
C ASP A 504 6.51 12.49 -0.78
N SER A 505 5.54 13.22 -0.19
CA SER A 505 4.87 12.89 1.08
C SER A 505 5.79 12.77 2.29
N ARG A 506 7.02 13.29 2.22
CA ARG A 506 7.88 13.42 3.42
C ARG A 506 7.38 14.54 4.31
N MET A 507 7.27 14.24 5.59
CA MET A 507 6.81 15.20 6.58
C MET A 507 7.99 15.81 7.35
N THR A 508 7.94 17.13 7.53
CA THR A 508 8.85 17.87 8.41
C THR A 508 8.05 18.67 9.41
N CYS A 509 8.59 18.81 10.63
CA CYS A 509 7.97 19.59 11.68
C CYS A 509 9.01 20.57 12.26
N VAL A 510 8.64 21.85 12.32
CA VAL A 510 9.48 22.92 12.85
C VAL A 510 8.72 23.66 13.93
N GLY A 511 9.29 23.75 15.14
CA GLY A 511 8.77 24.58 16.22
C GLY A 511 9.50 25.90 16.31
N GLU A 512 8.80 26.98 16.61
CA GLU A 512 9.34 28.30 16.89
C GLU A 512 8.83 28.80 18.22
N VAL A 513 9.74 29.03 19.17
CA VAL A 513 9.47 29.60 20.49
C VAL A 513 10.13 30.97 20.58
N ASN A 514 9.35 32.02 20.78
CA ASN A 514 9.85 33.41 20.91
C ASN A 514 10.77 33.88 19.76
N GLY A 515 10.54 33.42 18.55
CA GLY A 515 11.34 33.76 17.36
C GLY A 515 12.59 32.91 17.17
N GLU A 516 12.90 31.98 18.08
CA GLU A 516 13.97 30.98 17.89
C GLU A 516 13.40 29.70 17.27
N LYS A 517 13.87 29.36 16.07
CA LYS A 517 13.46 28.15 15.35
C LYS A 517 14.19 26.94 15.88
N GLN A 518 13.45 25.98 16.36
CA GLN A 518 13.94 24.62 16.65
C GLN A 518 13.47 23.69 15.53
N THR A 519 14.38 23.41 14.59
CA THR A 519 14.10 22.41 13.54
C THR A 519 14.28 21.03 14.15
N LEU A 520 13.19 20.38 14.45
CA LEU A 520 13.19 18.96 14.77
C LEU A 520 12.87 18.21 13.49
N LYS A 521 13.88 17.56 12.94
CA LYS A 521 13.62 16.50 11.97
C LYS A 521 12.88 15.42 12.77
N LEU A 522 11.61 15.17 12.45
CA LEU A 522 11.01 13.90 12.77
C LEU A 522 11.83 12.87 12.00
N ASP A 523 12.74 12.20 12.67
CA ASP A 523 13.25 10.93 12.18
C ASP A 523 12.10 9.93 12.37
N LEU A 524 11.25 9.84 11.33
CA LEU A 524 10.15 8.88 11.22
C LEU A 524 10.67 7.46 11.00
N THR A 525 11.98 7.27 11.09
CA THR A 525 12.65 5.98 11.12
C THR A 525 12.58 5.40 12.52
N GLY A 526 11.40 5.09 13.03
CA GLY A 526 11.09 4.20 14.15
C GLY A 526 12.17 3.76 15.18
N GLU A 527 13.25 4.48 15.36
CA GLU A 527 14.17 4.27 16.46
C GLU A 527 13.61 4.96 17.72
N THR A 528 12.73 4.23 18.39
CA THR A 528 12.44 4.48 19.80
C THR A 528 13.77 4.40 20.56
N THR A 529 14.25 5.54 21.04
CA THR A 529 15.23 5.56 22.12
C THR A 529 14.68 4.71 23.26
N GLN A 530 15.30 3.55 23.47
CA GLN A 530 15.03 2.67 24.60
C GLN A 530 15.18 3.46 25.90
N HIS A 531 14.09 3.81 26.53
CA HIS A 531 14.08 4.00 27.96
C HIS A 531 13.83 2.63 28.60
N ASN A 532 14.93 2.07 29.15
CA ASN A 532 14.89 0.95 30.09
C ASN A 532 13.89 1.25 31.21
N SER A 533 12.78 0.55 31.21
CA SER A 533 12.02 0.28 32.44
C SER A 533 11.85 -1.23 32.57
N SER A 534 12.72 -1.79 33.41
CA SER A 534 12.53 -3.12 33.98
C SER A 534 11.24 -3.14 34.81
N GLY A 535 10.30 -3.95 34.38
CA GLY A 535 9.06 -4.24 35.10
C GLY A 535 8.38 -5.46 34.48
N ILE A 536 8.70 -6.62 35.04
CA ILE A 536 8.07 -7.91 34.76
C ILE A 536 6.66 -7.87 35.36
N GLY A 537 5.65 -8.24 34.55
CA GLY A 537 4.36 -8.68 35.07
C GLY A 537 3.17 -8.28 34.23
N ASP A 538 2.58 -9.30 33.63
CA ASP A 538 1.19 -9.47 33.28
C ASP A 538 0.75 -9.14 31.85
N SER A 539 0.38 -10.24 31.14
CA SER A 539 -0.41 -10.39 29.92
C SER A 539 0.05 -9.60 28.67
N GLY A 540 0.20 -10.31 27.57
CA GLY A 540 0.66 -9.90 26.24
C GLY A 540 -0.14 -8.81 25.49
N LEU A 541 -1.02 -8.09 26.17
CA LEU A 541 -1.77 -6.97 25.60
C LEU A 541 -0.93 -5.69 25.64
N SER A 542 -0.89 -4.97 24.52
CA SER A 542 -0.29 -3.63 24.48
C SER A 542 -1.01 -2.69 25.46
N GLU A 543 -0.35 -1.64 25.95
CA GLU A 543 -0.98 -0.63 26.83
C GLU A 543 -2.22 0.03 26.16
N ARG A 544 -2.23 0.06 24.85
CA ARG A 544 -3.34 0.56 24.04
C ARG A 544 -4.56 -0.38 24.12
N ASP A 545 -4.32 -1.69 23.99
CA ASP A 545 -5.39 -2.69 24.03
C ASP A 545 -5.98 -2.81 25.45
N LYS A 546 -5.15 -2.64 26.47
CA LYS A 546 -5.61 -2.53 27.87
C LYS A 546 -6.50 -1.31 28.09
N LYS A 547 -6.17 -0.15 27.46
CA LYS A 547 -6.99 1.06 27.53
C LYS A 547 -8.31 0.87 26.77
N LEU A 548 -8.30 0.22 25.61
CA LEU A 548 -9.49 -0.09 24.82
C LEU A 548 -10.43 -1.02 25.60
N LYS A 549 -9.92 -2.11 26.14
CA LYS A 549 -10.67 -3.04 27.01
C LYS A 549 -11.28 -2.31 28.21
N LYS A 550 -10.51 -1.42 28.86
CA LYS A 550 -10.98 -0.62 30.00
C LYS A 550 -12.10 0.37 29.61
N ARG A 551 -12.03 0.94 28.40
CA ARG A 551 -13.07 1.83 27.86
C ARG A 551 -14.37 1.06 27.60
N TRP A 552 -14.30 -0.11 26.97
CA TRP A 552 -15.45 -0.97 26.75
C TRP A 552 -16.12 -1.41 28.03
N LEU A 553 -15.34 -1.78 29.06
CA LEU A 553 -15.88 -2.08 30.38
C LEU A 553 -16.66 -0.90 30.97
N ARG A 554 -16.14 0.32 30.85
CA ARG A 554 -16.86 1.54 31.30
C ARG A 554 -18.12 1.83 30.48
N THR A 555 -18.09 1.52 29.19
CA THR A 555 -19.27 1.65 28.32
C THR A 555 -20.32 0.61 28.72
N ALA A 556 -19.92 -0.64 28.95
CA ALA A 556 -20.83 -1.68 29.42
C ALA A 556 -21.55 -1.33 30.73
N GLU A 557 -20.87 -0.62 31.64
CA GLU A 557 -21.49 -0.18 32.92
C GLU A 557 -22.67 0.77 32.73
N LYS A 558 -22.72 1.51 31.62
CA LYS A 558 -23.74 2.51 31.30
C LYS A 558 -24.92 1.96 30.51
N LEU A 559 -24.85 0.71 30.05
CA LEU A 559 -25.87 0.09 29.21
C LEU A 559 -26.99 -0.60 30.04
N PRO A 560 -28.19 -0.75 29.48
CA PRO A 560 -29.24 -1.60 30.05
C PRO A 560 -28.77 -3.04 30.26
N ALA A 561 -29.36 -3.77 31.23
CA ALA A 561 -28.87 -5.05 31.69
C ALA A 561 -28.68 -6.10 30.57
N GLU A 562 -29.59 -6.13 29.59
CA GLU A 562 -29.54 -7.07 28.46
C GLU A 562 -28.38 -6.78 27.53
N LYS A 563 -28.21 -5.52 27.10
CA LYS A 563 -27.10 -5.08 26.26
C LYS A 563 -25.77 -5.14 26.99
N LYS A 564 -25.75 -4.89 28.29
CA LYS A 564 -24.59 -5.03 29.15
C LYS A 564 -24.05 -6.46 29.15
N ALA A 565 -24.94 -7.46 29.24
CA ALA A 565 -24.56 -8.87 29.24
C ALA A 565 -23.87 -9.26 27.93
N VAL A 566 -24.41 -8.86 26.78
CA VAL A 566 -23.82 -9.11 25.45
C VAL A 566 -22.43 -8.46 25.32
N LEU A 567 -22.29 -7.19 25.71
CA LEU A 567 -21.00 -6.50 25.62
C LEU A 567 -19.96 -7.09 26.59
N LEU A 568 -20.35 -7.50 27.80
CA LEU A 568 -19.44 -8.13 28.75
C LEU A 568 -19.00 -9.52 28.28
N ASP A 569 -19.88 -10.28 27.64
CA ASP A 569 -19.56 -11.58 27.06
C ASP A 569 -18.52 -11.42 25.91
N LEU A 570 -18.74 -10.44 25.03
CA LEU A 570 -17.79 -10.07 23.98
C LEU A 570 -16.43 -9.62 24.55
N ILE A 571 -16.41 -8.79 25.60
CA ILE A 571 -15.17 -8.32 26.24
C ILE A 571 -14.42 -9.48 26.94
N ASN A 572 -15.14 -10.41 27.54
CA ASN A 572 -14.56 -11.57 28.23
C ASN A 572 -14.09 -12.65 27.24
N GLY A 573 -14.80 -12.81 26.12
CA GLY A 573 -14.37 -13.65 25.00
C GLY A 573 -13.26 -13.04 24.15
N PHE A 574 -12.85 -11.81 24.45
CA PHE A 574 -11.73 -11.12 23.80
C PHE A 574 -10.45 -11.88 24.12
N PRO A 575 -9.88 -12.64 23.17
CA PRO A 575 -8.66 -13.39 23.41
C PRO A 575 -7.53 -12.44 23.79
N ASP A 576 -6.50 -12.94 24.44
CA ASP A 576 -5.25 -12.21 24.67
C ASP A 576 -4.52 -12.07 23.32
N PHE A 577 -4.95 -11.12 22.51
CA PHE A 577 -4.42 -10.90 21.17
C PHE A 577 -3.07 -10.21 21.22
N VAL A 578 -2.19 -10.66 20.38
CA VAL A 578 -0.85 -10.13 20.21
C VAL A 578 -0.82 -8.99 19.19
N SER A 579 -1.87 -8.79 18.39
CA SER A 579 -1.87 -7.77 17.33
C SER A 579 -3.24 -7.09 17.13
N ARG A 580 -3.20 -5.85 16.60
CA ARG A 580 -4.38 -5.06 16.18
C ARG A 580 -5.23 -5.79 15.12
N THR A 581 -4.61 -6.62 14.30
CA THR A 581 -5.29 -7.41 13.26
C THR A 581 -6.23 -8.44 13.88
N ASP A 582 -5.82 -9.05 14.99
CA ASP A 582 -6.63 -10.03 15.71
C ASP A 582 -7.86 -9.37 16.35
N ILE A 583 -7.68 -8.17 16.91
CA ILE A 583 -8.76 -7.35 17.46
C ILE A 583 -9.78 -6.99 16.38
N ASN A 584 -9.32 -6.51 15.24
CA ASN A 584 -10.19 -6.15 14.12
C ASN A 584 -10.91 -7.37 13.53
N ASN A 585 -10.25 -8.52 13.47
CA ASN A 585 -10.86 -9.77 13.06
C ASN A 585 -11.94 -10.22 14.04
N TYR A 586 -11.65 -10.17 15.34
CA TYR A 586 -12.63 -10.50 16.37
C TYR A 586 -13.87 -9.59 16.34
N LEU A 587 -13.66 -8.26 16.19
CA LEU A 587 -14.75 -7.28 16.04
C LEU A 587 -15.58 -7.55 14.78
N ARG A 588 -14.93 -7.86 13.67
CA ARG A 588 -15.61 -8.21 12.41
C ARG A 588 -16.46 -9.46 12.56
N ASP A 589 -15.90 -10.49 13.17
CA ASP A 589 -16.57 -11.80 13.31
C ASP A 589 -17.75 -11.74 14.30
N ASN A 590 -17.76 -10.73 15.18
CA ASN A 590 -18.83 -10.48 16.15
C ASN A 590 -19.68 -9.22 15.81
N THR A 591 -19.66 -8.77 14.56
CA THR A 591 -20.37 -7.54 14.14
C THR A 591 -21.89 -7.59 14.39
N GLU A 592 -22.53 -8.76 14.28
CA GLU A 592 -23.96 -8.89 14.55
C GLU A 592 -24.28 -8.73 16.04
N ALA A 593 -23.48 -9.33 16.91
CA ALA A 593 -23.64 -9.18 18.35
C ALA A 593 -23.36 -7.72 18.80
N LEU A 594 -22.46 -7.01 18.14
CA LEU A 594 -22.18 -5.60 18.41
C LEU A 594 -23.32 -4.67 17.98
N LYS A 595 -24.09 -5.01 16.94
CA LYS A 595 -25.29 -4.26 16.51
C LYS A 595 -26.43 -4.32 17.53
N GLU A 596 -26.46 -5.34 18.36
CA GLU A 596 -27.44 -5.43 19.44
C GLU A 596 -27.11 -4.50 20.62
N VAL A 597 -25.90 -3.94 20.65
CA VAL A 597 -25.39 -3.04 21.68
C VAL A 597 -25.63 -1.56 21.35
N ASP A 598 -25.73 -1.20 20.07
CA ASP A 598 -26.11 0.14 19.60
C ASP A 598 -27.64 0.30 19.70
#